data_ea270bd87f87c020aa05452cd1a2490a
#
_entry.id   ea270bd87f87c020aa05452cd1a2490a
#
_cell.length_a   1.000
_cell.length_b   1.000
_cell.length_c   1.000
_cell.angle_alpha   90.00
_cell.angle_beta   90.00
_cell.angle_gamma   90.00
#
_symmetry.space_group_name_H-M   'P 1'
#
loop_
_entity.id
_entity.type
_entity.pdbx_description
1 polymer ?
#
loop_
_entity_poly.entity_id
_entity_poly.type
_entity_poly.pdbx_seq_one_letter_code
_entity_poly.pdbx_strand_id
1 'polypeptide(L)'
;MFYVGLDIHKSQITGCVLDSDGKVFQRWQVRDGDGLMARLRELPAFEVCYEASTGYGRFYELLTTVAARVAVAHPGLLRLIFRSKKKNDRADALKLAKLLYVGEVPQVYVPAADVRAWRELITFRKRLIEKRTRAKNGLRCLLRSLGIDPPQDFGLWSRKGVLWLKSLEFDQPLHAVKCGMLVEELETHSRHIRLVEKELLAFSQDNPAVQLVMTIPGVGLRTAEAPPRAVRWKDH
;
A
#
# COMPACT_ATOMS: atom_id res chain seq x y z
N MET A 1 -17.89 -11.33 -27.42
CA MET A 1 -17.16 -10.74 -26.29
C MET A 1 -15.98 -11.65 -25.97
N PHE A 2 -14.78 -11.11 -25.80
CA PHE A 2 -13.61 -11.87 -25.35
C PHE A 2 -13.38 -11.66 -23.85
N TYR A 3 -12.75 -12.64 -23.18
CA TYR A 3 -12.43 -12.61 -21.75
C TYR A 3 -10.94 -12.81 -21.54
N VAL A 4 -10.27 -11.79 -21.04
CA VAL A 4 -8.82 -11.74 -20.92
C VAL A 4 -8.41 -11.91 -19.46
N GLY A 5 -7.61 -12.91 -19.15
CA GLY A 5 -6.93 -13.06 -17.86
C GLY A 5 -5.48 -12.63 -17.99
N LEU A 6 -5.02 -11.78 -17.06
CA LEU A 6 -3.63 -11.30 -17.03
C LEU A 6 -2.95 -11.72 -15.73
N ASP A 7 -1.80 -12.37 -15.85
CA ASP A 7 -0.86 -12.53 -14.74
C ASP A 7 0.28 -11.52 -14.91
N ILE A 8 0.31 -10.52 -14.02
CA ILE A 8 1.17 -9.35 -14.13
C ILE A 8 2.32 -9.46 -13.13
N HIS A 9 3.52 -9.65 -13.65
CA HIS A 9 4.77 -9.61 -12.90
C HIS A 9 5.62 -8.40 -13.27
N LYS A 10 6.65 -8.11 -12.48
CA LYS A 10 7.53 -6.97 -12.67
C LYS A 10 8.23 -6.97 -14.05
N SER A 11 8.62 -8.13 -14.54
CA SER A 11 9.42 -8.31 -15.75
C SER A 11 8.65 -8.94 -16.91
N GLN A 12 7.42 -9.34 -16.69
CA GLN A 12 6.65 -10.11 -17.67
C GLN A 12 5.15 -10.04 -17.37
N ILE A 13 4.35 -9.95 -18.40
CA ILE A 13 2.88 -10.04 -18.33
C ILE A 13 2.45 -11.20 -19.22
N THR A 14 1.74 -12.16 -18.64
CA THR A 14 1.19 -13.29 -19.37
C THR A 14 -0.30 -13.10 -19.55
N GLY A 15 -0.77 -13.20 -20.80
CA GLY A 15 -2.18 -13.09 -21.15
C GLY A 15 -2.76 -14.39 -21.68
N CYS A 16 -4.02 -14.65 -21.31
CA CYS A 16 -4.86 -15.70 -21.86
C CYS A 16 -6.21 -15.10 -22.26
N VAL A 17 -6.60 -15.31 -23.50
CA VAL A 17 -7.85 -14.81 -24.07
C VAL A 17 -8.79 -15.99 -24.31
N LEU A 18 -10.02 -15.91 -23.80
CA LEU A 18 -11.10 -16.82 -24.11
C LEU A 18 -12.09 -16.16 -25.05
N ASP A 19 -12.69 -16.94 -25.94
CA ASP A 19 -13.80 -16.52 -26.80
C ASP A 19 -15.15 -16.54 -26.07
N SER A 20 -16.24 -16.28 -26.80
CA SER A 20 -17.61 -16.32 -26.29
C SER A 20 -18.07 -17.71 -25.81
N ASP A 21 -17.41 -18.77 -26.23
CA ASP A 21 -17.70 -20.15 -25.84
C ASP A 21 -16.84 -20.64 -24.68
N GLY A 22 -15.97 -19.76 -24.15
CA GLY A 22 -15.04 -20.09 -23.07
C GLY A 22 -13.85 -20.93 -23.53
N LYS A 23 -13.60 -21.05 -24.82
CA LYS A 23 -12.45 -21.74 -25.39
C LYS A 23 -11.27 -20.79 -25.49
N VAL A 24 -10.06 -21.35 -25.36
CA VAL A 24 -8.83 -20.53 -25.49
C VAL A 24 -8.66 -20.10 -26.95
N PHE A 25 -8.83 -18.81 -27.18
CA PHE A 25 -8.61 -18.17 -28.46
C PHE A 25 -7.11 -17.87 -28.69
N GLN A 26 -6.44 -17.26 -27.67
CA GLN A 26 -5.06 -16.82 -27.79
C GLN A 26 -4.32 -16.86 -26.46
N ARG A 27 -3.00 -17.05 -26.49
CA ARG A 27 -2.09 -16.86 -25.36
C ARG A 27 -0.84 -16.12 -25.80
N TRP A 28 -0.35 -15.24 -24.96
CA TRP A 28 0.85 -14.46 -25.23
C TRP A 28 1.58 -14.05 -23.96
N GLN A 29 2.81 -13.58 -24.16
CA GLN A 29 3.64 -12.98 -23.11
C GLN A 29 4.27 -11.71 -23.67
N VAL A 30 4.29 -10.66 -22.84
CA VAL A 30 4.92 -9.38 -23.15
C VAL A 30 5.75 -8.92 -21.97
N ARG A 31 6.67 -8.00 -22.18
CA ARG A 31 7.61 -7.54 -21.14
C ARG A 31 7.10 -6.33 -20.37
N ASP A 32 6.25 -5.51 -20.97
CA ASP A 32 5.86 -4.20 -20.44
C ASP A 32 4.41 -3.83 -20.79
N GLY A 33 4.00 -2.65 -20.32
CA GLY A 33 2.67 -2.11 -20.58
C GLY A 33 2.39 -1.76 -22.04
N ASP A 34 3.40 -1.35 -22.79
CA ASP A 34 3.23 -0.98 -24.21
C ASP A 34 2.95 -2.22 -25.05
N GLY A 35 3.70 -3.30 -24.83
CA GLY A 35 3.46 -4.59 -25.43
C GLY A 35 2.09 -5.17 -25.04
N LEU A 36 1.65 -4.98 -23.78
CA LEU A 36 0.30 -5.33 -23.33
C LEU A 36 -0.76 -4.58 -24.13
N MET A 37 -0.64 -3.25 -24.23
CA MET A 37 -1.61 -2.43 -24.93
C MET A 37 -1.67 -2.73 -26.43
N ALA A 38 -0.52 -3.03 -27.06
CA ALA A 38 -0.48 -3.46 -28.46
C ALA A 38 -1.32 -4.72 -28.66
N ARG A 39 -1.15 -5.74 -27.81
CA ARG A 39 -1.92 -6.99 -27.90
C ARG A 39 -3.41 -6.81 -27.62
N LEU A 40 -3.77 -5.97 -26.66
CA LEU A 40 -5.17 -5.75 -26.31
C LEU A 40 -5.93 -4.95 -27.38
N ARG A 41 -5.27 -4.02 -28.09
CA ARG A 41 -5.87 -3.26 -29.18
C ARG A 41 -6.17 -4.08 -30.44
N GLU A 42 -5.54 -5.26 -30.57
CA GLU A 42 -5.86 -6.22 -31.64
C GLU A 42 -7.20 -6.94 -31.39
N LEU A 43 -7.70 -6.93 -30.16
CA LEU A 43 -8.96 -7.58 -29.79
C LEU A 43 -10.15 -6.64 -30.06
N PRO A 44 -11.28 -7.19 -30.53
CA PRO A 44 -12.54 -6.44 -30.55
C PRO A 44 -13.01 -6.14 -29.11
N ALA A 45 -14.30 -6.11 -28.82
CA ALA A 45 -14.81 -5.88 -27.45
C ALA A 45 -14.39 -7.01 -26.51
N PHE A 46 -13.74 -6.66 -25.37
CA PHE A 46 -13.29 -7.61 -24.38
C PHE A 46 -13.46 -7.09 -22.93
N GLU A 47 -13.55 -8.02 -22.01
CA GLU A 47 -13.39 -7.79 -20.56
C GLU A 47 -12.03 -8.32 -20.11
N VAL A 48 -11.46 -7.73 -19.05
CA VAL A 48 -10.14 -8.11 -18.54
C VAL A 48 -10.14 -8.31 -17.03
N CYS A 49 -9.43 -9.35 -16.57
CA CYS A 49 -9.23 -9.63 -15.16
C CYS A 49 -7.74 -9.83 -14.84
N TYR A 50 -7.30 -9.30 -13.70
CA TYR A 50 -5.95 -9.53 -13.15
C TYR A 50 -5.97 -9.49 -11.61
N GLU A 51 -4.92 -10.05 -10.99
CA GLU A 51 -4.80 -10.09 -9.53
C GLU A 51 -4.30 -8.75 -8.96
N ALA A 52 -4.90 -8.28 -7.85
CA ALA A 52 -4.44 -7.10 -7.14
C ALA A 52 -3.03 -7.33 -6.54
N SER A 53 -2.03 -6.70 -7.14
CA SER A 53 -0.64 -6.71 -6.72
C SER A 53 -0.08 -5.29 -6.63
N THR A 54 1.21 -5.13 -6.38
CA THR A 54 1.85 -3.80 -6.39
C THR A 54 1.64 -3.11 -7.74
N GLY A 55 1.09 -1.89 -7.71
CA GLY A 55 0.81 -1.13 -8.94
C GLY A 55 -0.50 -1.46 -9.64
N TYR A 56 -1.39 -2.26 -9.03
CA TYR A 56 -2.68 -2.64 -9.62
C TYR A 56 -3.51 -1.45 -10.10
N GLY A 57 -3.47 -0.31 -9.41
CA GLY A 57 -4.22 0.88 -9.79
C GLY A 57 -3.76 1.50 -11.12
N ARG A 58 -2.45 1.49 -11.39
CA ARG A 58 -1.92 1.94 -12.69
C ARG A 58 -2.43 1.07 -13.85
N PHE A 59 -2.44 -0.25 -13.67
CA PHE A 59 -2.99 -1.16 -14.67
C PHE A 59 -4.50 -0.98 -14.81
N TYR A 60 -5.21 -0.72 -13.72
CA TYR A 60 -6.64 -0.42 -13.79
C TYR A 60 -6.92 0.77 -14.69
N GLU A 61 -6.26 1.90 -14.45
CA GLU A 61 -6.39 3.11 -15.25
C GLU A 61 -6.03 2.88 -16.72
N LEU A 62 -4.94 2.15 -16.98
CA LEU A 62 -4.51 1.83 -18.34
C LEU A 62 -5.55 0.95 -19.07
N LEU A 63 -6.04 -0.10 -18.42
CA LEU A 63 -6.93 -1.08 -19.03
C LEU A 63 -8.35 -0.53 -19.23
N THR A 64 -8.83 0.38 -18.38
CA THR A 64 -10.14 1.04 -18.55
C THR A 64 -10.22 1.90 -19.80
N THR A 65 -9.09 2.25 -20.43
CA THR A 65 -9.09 3.00 -21.70
C THR A 65 -9.44 2.14 -22.93
N VAL A 66 -9.36 0.82 -22.81
CA VAL A 66 -9.52 -0.10 -23.97
C VAL A 66 -10.46 -1.27 -23.71
N ALA A 67 -10.67 -1.67 -22.46
CA ALA A 67 -11.54 -2.79 -22.11
C ALA A 67 -12.97 -2.31 -21.81
N ALA A 68 -13.96 -3.10 -22.19
CA ALA A 68 -15.36 -2.84 -21.83
C ALA A 68 -15.60 -2.95 -20.32
N ARG A 69 -14.82 -3.82 -19.63
CA ARG A 69 -14.84 -3.99 -18.18
C ARG A 69 -13.48 -4.45 -17.67
N VAL A 70 -13.07 -3.90 -16.53
CA VAL A 70 -11.85 -4.31 -15.82
C VAL A 70 -12.23 -4.86 -14.45
N ALA A 71 -11.88 -6.10 -14.18
CA ALA A 71 -12.06 -6.77 -12.90
C ALA A 71 -10.71 -6.98 -12.22
N VAL A 72 -10.57 -6.49 -10.98
CA VAL A 72 -9.36 -6.71 -10.17
C VAL A 72 -9.66 -7.75 -9.11
N ALA A 73 -8.99 -8.89 -9.17
CA ALA A 73 -9.27 -10.03 -8.30
C ALA A 73 -8.53 -9.93 -6.96
N HIS A 74 -9.18 -10.38 -5.88
CA HIS A 74 -8.63 -10.39 -4.52
C HIS A 74 -7.63 -11.53 -4.33
N PRO A 75 -6.34 -11.27 -4.03
CA PRO A 75 -5.29 -12.31 -3.95
C PRO A 75 -5.59 -13.41 -2.93
N GLY A 76 -6.08 -13.03 -1.76
CA GLY A 76 -6.41 -13.97 -0.68
C GLY A 76 -7.54 -14.92 -1.07
N LEU A 77 -8.59 -14.44 -1.74
CA LEU A 77 -9.72 -15.27 -2.18
C LEU A 77 -9.34 -16.15 -3.36
N LEU A 78 -8.51 -15.67 -4.29
CA LEU A 78 -7.97 -16.50 -5.37
C LEU A 78 -7.21 -17.72 -4.84
N ARG A 79 -6.41 -17.56 -3.76
CA ARG A 79 -5.68 -18.68 -3.13
C ARG A 79 -6.62 -19.74 -2.53
N LEU A 80 -7.80 -19.34 -2.06
CA LEU A 80 -8.82 -20.26 -1.55
C LEU A 80 -9.49 -21.05 -2.68
N ILE A 81 -9.72 -20.38 -3.83
CA ILE A 81 -10.34 -21.00 -5.02
C ILE A 81 -9.33 -21.93 -5.70
N PHE A 82 -8.07 -21.51 -5.82
CA PHE A 82 -7.02 -22.25 -6.53
C PHE A 82 -5.98 -22.84 -5.59
N ARG A 83 -6.27 -24.00 -5.03
CA ARG A 83 -5.35 -24.76 -4.14
C ARG A 83 -4.18 -25.46 -4.88
N SER A 84 -3.72 -24.94 -6.01
CA SER A 84 -2.65 -25.56 -6.80
C SER A 84 -1.29 -25.33 -6.16
N LYS A 85 -0.53 -26.41 -5.92
CA LYS A 85 0.87 -26.37 -5.40
C LYS A 85 1.91 -25.94 -6.45
N LYS A 86 1.59 -26.05 -7.74
CA LYS A 86 2.50 -25.66 -8.84
C LYS A 86 2.11 -24.29 -9.38
N LYS A 87 2.94 -23.30 -9.12
CA LYS A 87 2.81 -21.97 -9.70
C LYS A 87 3.25 -22.01 -11.16
N ASN A 88 2.35 -21.56 -12.07
CA ASN A 88 2.63 -21.44 -13.50
C ASN A 88 1.85 -20.28 -14.06
N ASP A 89 2.55 -19.23 -14.49
CA ASP A 89 1.97 -17.96 -14.97
C ASP A 89 0.94 -18.17 -16.09
N ARG A 90 1.19 -19.14 -17.00
CA ARG A 90 0.22 -19.50 -18.06
C ARG A 90 -1.06 -20.12 -17.52
N ALA A 91 -0.95 -20.91 -16.46
CA ALA A 91 -2.10 -21.51 -15.78
C ALA A 91 -2.86 -20.44 -14.98
N ASP A 92 -2.17 -19.51 -14.38
CA ASP A 92 -2.77 -18.46 -13.55
C ASP A 92 -3.53 -17.43 -14.42
N ALA A 93 -2.99 -17.00 -15.56
CA ALA A 93 -3.71 -16.21 -16.54
C ALA A 93 -4.98 -16.91 -17.07
N LEU A 94 -4.90 -18.21 -17.38
CA LEU A 94 -6.07 -18.98 -17.81
C LEU A 94 -7.14 -19.09 -16.72
N LYS A 95 -6.76 -19.28 -15.45
CA LYS A 95 -7.70 -19.34 -14.32
C LYS A 95 -8.45 -18.01 -14.15
N LEU A 96 -7.74 -16.88 -14.26
CA LEU A 96 -8.35 -15.55 -14.21
C LEU A 96 -9.32 -15.33 -15.36
N ALA A 97 -8.97 -15.71 -16.59
CA ALA A 97 -9.85 -15.63 -17.75
C ALA A 97 -11.12 -16.48 -17.56
N LYS A 98 -10.99 -17.70 -17.00
CA LYS A 98 -12.12 -18.58 -16.71
C LYS A 98 -13.04 -18.01 -15.63
N LEU A 99 -12.48 -17.48 -14.53
CA LEU A 99 -13.29 -16.82 -13.50
C LEU A 99 -14.05 -15.61 -14.05
N LEU A 100 -13.42 -14.86 -14.95
CA LEU A 100 -14.06 -13.72 -15.61
C LEU A 100 -15.20 -14.19 -16.52
N TYR A 101 -14.97 -15.23 -17.33
CA TYR A 101 -15.96 -15.82 -18.24
C TYR A 101 -17.23 -16.32 -17.50
N VAL A 102 -17.06 -16.99 -16.35
CA VAL A 102 -18.19 -17.48 -15.55
C VAL A 102 -18.78 -16.43 -14.60
N GLY A 103 -18.21 -15.21 -14.56
CA GLY A 103 -18.69 -14.13 -13.68
C GLY A 103 -18.33 -14.27 -12.20
N GLU A 104 -17.44 -15.19 -11.83
CA GLU A 104 -17.11 -15.57 -10.44
C GLU A 104 -15.81 -14.93 -9.93
N VAL A 105 -15.38 -13.80 -10.51
CA VAL A 105 -14.18 -13.10 -10.04
C VAL A 105 -14.43 -12.51 -8.65
N PRO A 106 -13.64 -12.88 -7.61
CA PRO A 106 -13.72 -12.26 -6.30
C PRO A 106 -13.11 -10.85 -6.37
N GLN A 107 -13.90 -9.86 -6.77
CA GLN A 107 -13.42 -8.54 -7.09
C GLN A 107 -13.04 -7.72 -5.84
N VAL A 108 -12.01 -6.89 -5.97
CA VAL A 108 -11.70 -5.79 -5.05
C VAL A 108 -12.19 -4.48 -5.63
N TYR A 109 -12.62 -3.60 -4.75
CA TYR A 109 -12.88 -2.20 -5.12
C TYR A 109 -11.55 -1.48 -5.41
N VAL A 110 -11.47 -0.79 -6.53
CA VAL A 110 -10.32 0.04 -6.91
C VAL A 110 -10.68 1.50 -6.64
N PRO A 111 -10.12 2.11 -5.58
CA PRO A 111 -10.36 3.51 -5.29
C PRO A 111 -9.79 4.43 -6.38
N ALA A 112 -10.31 5.65 -6.49
CA ALA A 112 -9.74 6.70 -7.32
C ALA A 112 -8.26 6.98 -6.97
N ALA A 113 -7.48 7.52 -7.92
CA ALA A 113 -6.04 7.67 -7.79
C ALA A 113 -5.63 8.51 -6.58
N ASP A 114 -6.33 9.60 -6.32
CA ASP A 114 -6.14 10.48 -5.18
C ASP A 114 -6.39 9.77 -3.84
N VAL A 115 -7.45 8.96 -3.75
CA VAL A 115 -7.76 8.14 -2.58
C VAL A 115 -6.68 7.08 -2.35
N ARG A 116 -6.12 6.49 -3.42
CA ARG A 116 -5.00 5.55 -3.30
C ARG A 116 -3.74 6.23 -2.77
N ALA A 117 -3.39 7.39 -3.33
CA ALA A 117 -2.25 8.19 -2.87
C ALA A 117 -2.41 8.61 -1.40
N TRP A 118 -3.60 9.03 -1.00
CA TRP A 118 -3.92 9.35 0.38
C TRP A 118 -3.72 8.15 1.33
N ARG A 119 -4.22 6.97 0.97
CA ARG A 119 -4.03 5.72 1.75
C ARG A 119 -2.56 5.32 1.85
N GLU A 120 -1.79 5.52 0.80
CA GLU A 120 -0.34 5.28 0.80
C GLU A 120 0.35 6.22 1.79
N LEU A 121 0.00 7.51 1.81
CA LEU A 121 0.55 8.49 2.73
C LEU A 121 0.19 8.20 4.20
N ILE A 122 -1.03 7.75 4.49
CA ILE A 122 -1.43 7.27 5.83
C ILE A 122 -0.56 6.08 6.27
N THR A 123 -0.36 5.12 5.38
CA THR A 123 0.48 3.94 5.65
C THR A 123 1.94 4.34 5.86
N PHE A 124 2.44 5.28 5.07
CA PHE A 124 3.80 5.82 5.21
C PHE A 124 3.98 6.54 6.56
N ARG A 125 3.01 7.38 6.98
CA ARG A 125 3.01 7.99 8.31
C ARG A 125 3.12 6.95 9.43
N LYS A 126 2.36 5.86 9.37
CA LYS A 126 2.44 4.76 10.34
C LYS A 126 3.86 4.20 10.43
N ARG A 127 4.49 3.93 9.30
CA ARG A 127 5.89 3.45 9.24
C ARG A 127 6.88 4.44 9.85
N LEU A 128 6.69 5.75 9.65
CA LEU A 128 7.53 6.78 10.27
C LEU A 128 7.39 6.80 11.80
N ILE A 129 6.17 6.63 12.32
CA ILE A 129 5.92 6.53 13.76
C ILE A 129 6.61 5.29 14.34
N GLU A 130 6.55 4.15 13.67
CA GLU A 130 7.23 2.91 14.08
C GLU A 130 8.75 3.11 14.11
N LYS A 131 9.34 3.75 13.10
CA LYS A 131 10.78 4.07 13.05
C LYS A 131 11.18 5.01 14.19
N ARG A 132 10.41 6.09 14.42
CA ARG A 132 10.62 6.99 15.55
C ARG A 132 10.57 6.26 16.89
N THR A 133 9.63 5.35 17.06
CA THR A 133 9.50 4.54 18.28
C THR A 133 10.70 3.62 18.48
N ARG A 134 11.24 3.04 17.40
CA ARG A 134 12.47 2.24 17.48
C ARG A 134 13.67 3.08 17.92
N ALA A 135 13.86 4.28 17.38
CA ALA A 135 14.91 5.19 17.78
C ALA A 135 14.79 5.56 19.28
N LYS A 136 13.57 5.88 19.76
CA LYS A 136 13.29 6.12 21.17
C LYS A 136 13.64 4.93 22.05
N ASN A 137 13.26 3.73 21.65
CA ASN A 137 13.57 2.52 22.41
C ASN A 137 15.07 2.21 22.39
N GLY A 138 15.76 2.46 21.28
CA GLY A 138 17.22 2.38 21.17
C GLY A 138 17.93 3.30 22.15
N LEU A 139 17.48 4.56 22.25
CA LEU A 139 18.02 5.53 23.22
C LEU A 139 17.76 5.07 24.67
N ARG A 140 16.54 4.65 25.00
CA ARG A 140 16.25 4.12 26.35
C ARG A 140 17.12 2.92 26.71
N CYS A 141 17.33 2.01 25.76
CA CYS A 141 18.19 0.84 25.95
C CYS A 141 19.65 1.25 26.19
N LEU A 142 20.17 2.19 25.40
CA LEU A 142 21.52 2.71 25.55
C LEU A 142 21.71 3.36 26.93
N LEU A 143 20.84 4.29 27.33
CA LEU A 143 20.91 4.96 28.63
C LEU A 143 20.87 3.95 29.78
N ARG A 144 19.93 3.01 29.74
CA ARG A 144 19.80 1.97 30.77
C ARG A 144 21.03 1.09 30.84
N SER A 145 21.64 0.71 29.73
CA SER A 145 22.84 -0.14 29.72
C SER A 145 24.06 0.56 30.30
N LEU A 146 24.05 1.90 30.34
CA LEU A 146 25.12 2.72 30.88
C LEU A 146 24.82 3.25 32.30
N GLY A 147 23.65 2.90 32.88
CA GLY A 147 23.25 3.41 34.20
C GLY A 147 22.94 4.90 34.21
N ILE A 148 22.60 5.50 33.05
CA ILE A 148 22.29 6.93 32.93
C ILE A 148 20.78 7.11 33.08
N ASP A 149 20.35 7.77 34.15
CA ASP A 149 18.96 8.11 34.39
C ASP A 149 18.58 9.45 33.73
N PRO A 150 17.47 9.50 32.99
CA PRO A 150 16.97 10.75 32.44
C PRO A 150 16.55 11.73 33.54
N PRO A 151 16.72 13.05 33.34
CA PRO A 151 16.18 14.05 34.25
C PRO A 151 14.68 13.90 34.47
N GLN A 152 14.22 14.16 35.69
CA GLN A 152 12.80 14.03 36.07
C GLN A 152 12.01 15.34 35.85
N ASP A 153 12.67 16.48 35.75
CA ASP A 153 12.08 17.80 35.59
C ASP A 153 11.57 18.12 34.18
N PHE A 154 11.91 17.29 33.20
CA PHE A 154 11.36 17.38 31.84
C PHE A 154 11.24 16.03 31.14
N GLY A 155 10.31 15.95 30.21
CA GLY A 155 10.13 14.72 29.42
C GLY A 155 11.31 14.45 28.48
N LEU A 156 11.85 13.24 28.46
CA LEU A 156 12.99 12.81 27.63
C LEU A 156 12.84 13.15 26.15
N TRP A 157 11.61 13.21 25.64
CA TRP A 157 11.30 13.49 24.22
C TRP A 157 10.89 14.94 23.97
N SER A 158 10.94 15.80 24.98
CA SER A 158 10.75 17.24 24.84
C SER A 158 11.98 17.88 24.18
N ARG A 159 11.86 19.16 23.77
CA ARG A 159 13.00 19.93 23.24
C ARG A 159 14.18 19.93 24.22
N LYS A 160 13.89 20.11 25.53
CA LYS A 160 14.92 20.07 26.59
C LYS A 160 15.57 18.68 26.70
N GLY A 161 14.75 17.60 26.66
CA GLY A 161 15.26 16.24 26.70
C GLY A 161 16.14 15.86 25.51
N VAL A 162 15.80 16.31 24.30
CA VAL A 162 16.64 16.08 23.12
C VAL A 162 17.96 16.88 23.23
N LEU A 163 17.94 18.10 23.73
CA LEU A 163 19.15 18.86 23.99
C LEU A 163 20.04 18.20 25.04
N TRP A 164 19.45 17.69 26.12
CA TRP A 164 20.15 16.92 27.13
C TRP A 164 20.76 15.63 26.53
N LEU A 165 20.06 14.87 25.70
CA LEU A 165 20.63 13.71 25.02
C LEU A 165 21.85 14.06 24.17
N LYS A 166 21.84 15.23 23.53
CA LYS A 166 22.96 15.75 22.74
C LYS A 166 24.14 16.26 23.58
N SER A 167 23.91 16.63 24.84
CA SER A 167 24.96 17.10 25.74
C SER A 167 25.61 15.99 26.57
N LEU A 168 25.14 14.72 26.40
CA LEU A 168 25.73 13.60 27.12
C LEU A 168 27.15 13.33 26.69
N GLU A 169 28.02 13.21 27.65
CA GLU A 169 29.41 12.74 27.50
C GLU A 169 29.46 11.25 27.85
N PHE A 170 30.25 10.49 27.12
CA PHE A 170 30.38 9.04 27.27
C PHE A 170 31.84 8.66 27.41
N ASP A 171 32.15 7.76 28.33
CA ASP A 171 33.51 7.21 28.51
C ASP A 171 34.02 6.51 27.24
N GLN A 172 33.08 5.90 26.49
CA GLN A 172 33.42 5.21 25.24
C GLN A 172 32.93 6.04 24.04
N PRO A 173 33.82 6.47 23.13
CA PRO A 173 33.45 7.26 21.96
C PRO A 173 32.39 6.59 21.08
N LEU A 174 32.34 5.26 21.01
CA LEU A 174 31.36 4.51 20.24
C LEU A 174 29.92 4.68 20.76
N HIS A 175 29.75 4.91 22.07
CA HIS A 175 28.43 5.23 22.65
C HIS A 175 27.96 6.63 22.22
N ALA A 176 28.85 7.60 22.12
CA ALA A 176 28.55 8.94 21.61
C ALA A 176 28.06 8.87 20.16
N VAL A 177 28.74 8.10 19.30
CA VAL A 177 28.33 7.89 17.90
C VAL A 177 26.94 7.26 17.84
N LYS A 178 26.69 6.18 18.59
CA LYS A 178 25.39 5.50 18.61
C LYS A 178 24.28 6.42 19.13
N CYS A 179 24.53 7.18 20.21
CA CYS A 179 23.58 8.15 20.75
C CYS A 179 23.24 9.22 19.71
N GLY A 180 24.25 9.82 19.10
CA GLY A 180 24.10 10.86 18.06
C GLY A 180 23.25 10.37 16.88
N MET A 181 23.51 9.19 16.33
CA MET A 181 22.73 8.60 15.23
C MET A 181 21.27 8.37 15.63
N LEU A 182 21.00 7.82 16.82
CA LEU A 182 19.64 7.59 17.28
C LEU A 182 18.86 8.88 17.53
N VAL A 183 19.53 9.94 18.01
CA VAL A 183 18.94 11.28 18.18
C VAL A 183 18.62 11.89 16.82
N GLU A 184 19.50 11.78 15.84
CA GLU A 184 19.27 12.25 14.48
C GLU A 184 18.07 11.52 13.82
N GLU A 185 17.98 10.21 13.96
CA GLU A 185 16.83 9.43 13.50
C GLU A 185 15.52 9.90 14.15
N LEU A 186 15.53 10.13 15.48
CA LEU A 186 14.38 10.63 16.23
C LEU A 186 13.91 11.99 15.70
N GLU A 187 14.83 12.94 15.50
CA GLU A 187 14.52 14.28 15.00
C GLU A 187 14.02 14.22 13.54
N THR A 188 14.70 13.45 12.70
CA THR A 188 14.34 13.27 11.29
C THR A 188 12.97 12.69 11.13
N HIS A 189 12.66 11.58 11.82
CA HIS A 189 11.33 10.97 11.75
C HIS A 189 10.24 11.88 12.35
N SER A 190 10.55 12.63 13.41
CA SER A 190 9.60 13.60 13.99
C SER A 190 9.29 14.74 13.01
N ARG A 191 10.28 15.23 12.28
CA ARG A 191 10.09 16.25 11.22
C ARG A 191 9.25 15.69 10.07
N HIS A 192 9.58 14.50 9.57
CA HIS A 192 8.83 13.86 8.48
C HIS A 192 7.38 13.58 8.86
N ILE A 193 7.13 13.13 10.10
CA ILE A 193 5.75 12.92 10.59
C ILE A 193 4.96 14.24 10.53
N ARG A 194 5.54 15.36 10.99
CA ARG A 194 4.86 16.67 10.94
C ARG A 194 4.52 17.10 9.51
N LEU A 195 5.45 16.89 8.55
CA LEU A 195 5.21 17.20 7.15
C LEU A 195 4.07 16.37 6.58
N VAL A 196 4.11 15.05 6.79
CA VAL A 196 3.05 14.14 6.33
C VAL A 196 1.70 14.47 6.97
N GLU A 197 1.69 14.81 8.27
CA GLU A 197 0.46 15.18 8.98
C GLU A 197 -0.16 16.48 8.46
N LYS A 198 0.66 17.43 8.01
CA LYS A 198 0.19 18.66 7.37
C LYS A 198 -0.54 18.34 6.04
N GLU A 199 0.05 17.51 5.19
CA GLU A 199 -0.55 17.13 3.91
C GLU A 199 -1.82 16.28 4.11
N LEU A 200 -1.80 15.32 5.05
CA LEU A 200 -2.99 14.54 5.40
C LEU A 200 -4.12 15.43 5.93
N LEU A 201 -3.82 16.45 6.73
CA LEU A 201 -4.81 17.37 7.23
C LEU A 201 -5.48 18.13 6.09
N ALA A 202 -4.71 18.65 5.15
CA ALA A 202 -5.24 19.38 4.01
C ALA A 202 -6.20 18.54 3.16
N PHE A 203 -5.90 17.26 2.96
CA PHE A 203 -6.78 16.34 2.22
C PHE A 203 -8.03 15.93 3.02
N SER A 204 -7.86 15.71 4.35
CA SER A 204 -8.93 15.20 5.21
C SER A 204 -9.95 16.26 5.59
N GLN A 205 -9.54 17.52 5.59
CA GLN A 205 -10.35 18.66 6.05
C GLN A 205 -11.62 18.84 5.23
N ASP A 206 -11.52 18.61 3.92
CA ASP A 206 -12.63 18.78 2.97
C ASP A 206 -13.28 17.45 2.55
N ASN A 207 -12.89 16.33 3.19
CA ASN A 207 -13.43 15.01 2.86
C ASN A 207 -14.70 14.71 3.68
N PRO A 208 -15.90 14.65 3.04
CA PRO A 208 -17.16 14.45 3.73
C PRO A 208 -17.23 13.13 4.52
N ALA A 209 -16.59 12.08 4.01
CA ALA A 209 -16.56 10.78 4.68
C ALA A 209 -15.75 10.83 5.97
N VAL A 210 -14.61 11.56 5.99
CA VAL A 210 -13.81 11.77 7.21
C VAL A 210 -14.62 12.59 8.22
N GLN A 211 -15.29 13.66 7.79
CA GLN A 211 -16.12 14.49 8.65
C GLN A 211 -17.26 13.68 9.26
N LEU A 212 -17.94 12.84 8.47
CA LEU A 212 -18.99 11.96 8.95
C LEU A 212 -18.48 10.99 10.03
N VAL A 213 -17.31 10.37 9.84
CA VAL A 213 -16.74 9.44 10.84
C VAL A 213 -16.32 10.18 12.10
N MET A 214 -15.87 11.43 12.01
CA MET A 214 -15.52 12.27 13.16
C MET A 214 -16.70 12.68 14.04
N THR A 215 -17.94 12.54 13.57
CA THR A 215 -19.14 12.77 14.42
C THR A 215 -19.31 11.69 15.50
N ILE A 216 -18.63 10.54 15.37
CA ILE A 216 -18.69 9.45 16.34
C ILE A 216 -17.87 9.86 17.58
N PRO A 217 -18.46 9.85 18.80
CA PRO A 217 -17.74 10.19 20.02
C PRO A 217 -16.46 9.36 20.21
N GLY A 218 -15.34 10.04 20.49
CA GLY A 218 -14.02 9.40 20.67
C GLY A 218 -13.24 9.15 19.37
N VAL A 219 -13.82 9.42 18.21
CA VAL A 219 -13.12 9.32 16.93
C VAL A 219 -12.45 10.64 16.59
N GLY A 220 -11.13 10.70 16.74
CA GLY A 220 -10.34 11.83 16.27
C GLY A 220 -9.96 11.71 14.79
N LEU A 221 -9.45 12.80 14.20
CA LEU A 221 -9.08 12.88 12.78
C LEU A 221 -8.22 11.69 12.31
N ARG A 222 -7.21 11.31 13.07
CA ARG A 222 -6.28 10.21 12.71
C ARG A 222 -6.93 8.83 12.72
N THR A 223 -7.99 8.65 13.49
CA THR A 223 -8.81 7.43 13.48
C THR A 223 -9.78 7.45 12.30
N ALA A 224 -10.38 8.61 12.03
CA ALA A 224 -11.29 8.79 10.90
C ALA A 224 -10.61 8.63 9.53
N GLU A 225 -9.35 9.05 9.40
CA GLU A 225 -8.52 8.86 8.19
C GLU A 225 -8.14 7.39 7.95
N ALA A 226 -8.06 6.59 9.02
CA ALA A 226 -7.68 5.19 8.87
C ALA A 226 -8.78 4.43 8.11
N PRO A 227 -8.55 4.00 6.85
CA PRO A 227 -9.58 3.27 6.13
C PRO A 227 -9.88 1.98 6.92
N PRO A 228 -11.14 1.74 7.27
CA PRO A 228 -11.51 0.44 7.81
C PRO A 228 -11.11 -0.62 6.81
N ARG A 229 -10.48 -1.69 7.28
CA ARG A 229 -9.98 -2.79 6.43
C ARG A 229 -11.06 -3.44 5.54
N ALA A 230 -12.34 -3.07 5.70
CA ALA A 230 -13.48 -3.71 5.08
C ALA A 230 -14.67 -2.80 4.71
N VAL A 231 -14.61 -1.48 4.82
CA VAL A 231 -15.75 -0.63 4.43
C VAL A 231 -15.64 -0.25 2.96
N ARG A 232 -16.54 -0.82 2.15
CA ARG A 232 -16.91 -0.29 0.84
C ARG A 232 -17.59 1.07 1.07
N TRP A 233 -16.89 2.17 0.84
CA TRP A 233 -17.56 3.43 0.58
C TRP A 233 -18.25 3.25 -0.78
N LYS A 234 -19.58 3.16 -0.76
CA LYS A 234 -20.37 3.28 -1.99
C LYS A 234 -20.31 4.74 -2.37
N ASP A 235 -19.81 5.02 -3.55
CA ASP A 235 -20.02 6.30 -4.21
C ASP A 235 -21.53 6.46 -4.43
N HIS A 236 -22.10 7.51 -3.85
CA HIS A 236 -23.46 7.96 -4.16
C HIS A 236 -23.35 9.11 -5.13
#